data_9d949ec0c08c459c67b05e56eb08267c
#
_entry.id   9d949ec0c08c459c67b05e56eb08267c
#
_cell.length_a   1.000
_cell.length_b   1.000
_cell.length_c   1.000
_cell.angle_alpha   90.00
_cell.angle_beta   90.00
_cell.angle_gamma   90.00
#
_symmetry.space_group_name_H-M   'P 1'
#
loop_
_entity.id
_entity.type
_entity.pdbx_description
1 polymer ?
#
loop_
_entity_poly.entity_id
_entity_poly.type
_entity_poly.pdbx_seq_one_letter_code
_entity_poly.pdbx_strand_id
1 'polypeptide(L)'
;LPLAGPANRQARLAADSMAGGGRAYRGVIGTAALKVFGRTAAATGQNERALQAAGLKYGEDYRFTVIFPRHHVTYYPGAQEIALKLIFRTSDGVILGAQAIGAEGVDKRIDVIAAAIGQSLTVADLQEFELSYAPPYSAAKDPVNMAGYAAENILQGRSVPLLPRELAAEVAAGAMLIDVRPPEEYH
;
A
#
# COMPACT_ATOMS: atom_id res chain seq x y z
N LEU A 1 9.91 17.47 -4.31
CA LEU A 1 8.48 17.36 -4.50
C LEU A 1 7.79 18.61 -3.96
N PRO A 2 6.94 19.31 -4.72
CA PRO A 2 6.24 20.52 -4.29
C PRO A 2 5.02 20.16 -3.42
N LEU A 3 5.28 19.70 -2.20
CA LEU A 3 4.25 19.32 -1.22
C LEU A 3 4.32 20.25 0.01
N ALA A 4 3.17 20.71 0.50
CA ALA A 4 3.07 21.64 1.61
C ALA A 4 3.66 21.10 2.92
N GLY A 5 3.44 19.82 3.25
CA GLY A 5 4.00 19.18 4.43
C GLY A 5 5.53 19.20 4.46
N PRO A 6 6.22 18.70 3.42
CA PRO A 6 7.66 18.83 3.28
C PRO A 6 8.16 20.27 3.35
N ALA A 7 7.49 21.23 2.67
CA ALA A 7 7.87 22.63 2.70
C ALA A 7 7.86 23.23 4.13
N ASN A 8 6.81 22.96 4.90
CA ASN A 8 6.73 23.38 6.30
C ASN A 8 7.85 22.80 7.17
N ARG A 9 8.17 21.51 6.99
CA ARG A 9 9.29 20.89 7.73
C ARG A 9 10.63 21.46 7.33
N GLN A 10 10.85 21.72 6.05
CA GLN A 10 12.08 22.36 5.57
C GLN A 10 12.24 23.78 6.12
N ALA A 11 11.18 24.59 6.09
CA ALA A 11 11.18 25.95 6.63
C ALA A 11 11.54 25.95 8.13
N ARG A 12 10.94 25.03 8.91
CA ARG A 12 11.28 24.88 10.34
C ARG A 12 12.74 24.51 10.56
N LEU A 13 13.24 23.52 9.82
CA LEU A 13 14.64 23.09 9.94
C LEU A 13 15.62 24.17 9.50
N ALA A 14 15.29 24.96 8.47
CA ALA A 14 16.09 26.11 8.04
C ALA A 14 16.20 27.17 9.15
N ALA A 15 15.06 27.52 9.76
CA ALA A 15 15.04 28.46 10.87
C ALA A 15 15.84 27.93 12.09
N ASP A 16 15.66 26.66 12.46
CA ASP A 16 16.41 26.01 13.53
C ASP A 16 17.92 26.03 13.23
N SER A 17 18.32 25.77 11.97
CA SER A 17 19.72 25.78 11.53
C SER A 17 20.33 27.17 11.61
N MET A 18 19.59 28.21 11.23
CA MET A 18 20.03 29.62 11.35
C MET A 18 20.20 30.04 12.80
N ALA A 19 19.47 29.43 13.71
CA ALA A 19 19.56 29.62 15.15
C ALA A 19 20.64 28.73 15.83
N GLY A 20 21.49 28.04 15.08
CA GLY A 20 22.54 27.16 15.59
C GLY A 20 22.10 25.70 15.83
N GLY A 21 20.91 25.32 15.44
CA GLY A 21 20.43 23.90 15.49
C GLY A 21 21.10 23.02 14.44
N GLY A 22 21.27 21.72 14.74
CA GLY A 22 22.02 20.79 13.89
C GLY A 22 21.20 19.64 13.29
N ARG A 23 19.86 19.73 13.23
CA ARG A 23 19.03 18.64 12.68
C ARG A 23 19.07 18.60 11.17
N ALA A 24 19.43 17.43 10.60
CA ALA A 24 19.41 17.22 9.16
C ALA A 24 17.97 16.95 8.64
N TYR A 25 17.70 17.39 7.42
CA TYR A 25 16.48 17.06 6.70
C TYR A 25 16.53 15.62 6.19
N ARG A 26 15.56 14.79 6.58
CA ARG A 26 15.50 13.36 6.24
C ARG A 26 14.88 13.06 4.86
N GLY A 27 14.57 14.10 4.07
CA GLY A 27 13.93 13.93 2.78
C GLY A 27 12.41 13.79 2.86
N VAL A 28 11.81 13.33 1.77
CA VAL A 28 10.36 13.12 1.61
C VAL A 28 10.07 11.73 1.10
N ILE A 29 8.98 11.15 1.59
CA ILE A 29 8.44 9.89 1.10
C ILE A 29 7.50 10.12 -0.09
N GLY A 30 6.94 11.32 -0.23
CA GLY A 30 6.05 11.68 -1.33
C GLY A 30 4.60 11.27 -1.07
N THR A 31 4.17 11.26 0.19
CA THR A 31 2.77 10.95 0.55
C THR A 31 1.84 12.06 0.08
N ALA A 32 0.79 11.68 -0.67
CA ALA A 32 -0.21 12.59 -1.20
C ALA A 32 -1.57 11.91 -1.29
N ALA A 33 -2.62 12.71 -1.16
CA ALA A 33 -4.01 12.30 -1.36
C ALA A 33 -4.74 13.29 -2.27
N LEU A 34 -5.70 12.77 -3.01
CA LEU A 34 -6.52 13.49 -3.96
C LEU A 34 -7.96 13.00 -3.86
N LYS A 35 -8.92 13.92 -3.76
CA LYS A 35 -10.35 13.58 -3.84
C LYS A 35 -10.90 14.02 -5.20
N VAL A 36 -11.46 13.07 -5.95
CA VAL A 36 -12.05 13.31 -7.26
C VAL A 36 -13.43 12.66 -7.32
N PHE A 37 -14.44 13.45 -7.56
CA PHE A 37 -15.84 13.03 -7.51
C PHE A 37 -16.17 12.36 -6.16
N GLY A 38 -16.62 11.14 -6.12
CA GLY A 38 -16.89 10.40 -4.90
C GLY A 38 -15.75 9.49 -4.43
N ARG A 39 -14.53 9.64 -4.99
CA ARG A 39 -13.40 8.75 -4.71
C ARG A 39 -12.21 9.51 -4.15
N THR A 40 -11.49 8.88 -3.23
CA THR A 40 -10.19 9.31 -2.75
C THR A 40 -9.12 8.40 -3.37
N ALA A 41 -8.11 8.99 -3.97
CA ALA A 41 -6.89 8.28 -4.36
C ALA A 41 -5.73 8.82 -3.52
N ALA A 42 -4.90 7.93 -2.99
CA ALA A 42 -3.73 8.32 -2.22
C ALA A 42 -2.54 7.39 -2.51
N ALA A 43 -1.34 7.92 -2.32
CA ALA A 43 -0.11 7.19 -2.55
C ALA A 43 0.98 7.64 -1.59
N THR A 44 1.94 6.74 -1.33
CA THR A 44 3.13 7.01 -0.54
C THR A 44 4.30 6.16 -1.03
N GLY A 45 5.52 6.66 -0.85
CA GLY A 45 6.74 5.96 -1.27
C GLY A 45 6.90 5.89 -2.79
N GLN A 46 7.52 4.82 -3.25
CA GLN A 46 7.83 4.60 -4.65
C GLN A 46 6.72 3.83 -5.35
N ASN A 47 6.42 4.19 -6.58
CA ASN A 47 5.57 3.41 -7.47
C ASN A 47 6.43 2.58 -8.44
N GLU A 48 5.83 1.62 -9.15
CA GLU A 48 6.56 0.77 -10.10
C GLU A 48 7.30 1.57 -11.17
N ARG A 49 6.70 2.66 -11.66
CA ARG A 49 7.35 3.51 -12.68
C ARG A 49 8.66 4.13 -12.15
N ALA A 50 8.67 4.56 -10.90
CA ALA A 50 9.86 5.11 -10.26
C ALA A 50 10.92 4.03 -10.04
N LEU A 51 10.52 2.83 -9.59
CA LEU A 51 11.42 1.69 -9.41
C LEU A 51 12.04 1.24 -10.73
N GLN A 52 11.23 1.11 -11.78
CA GLN A 52 11.70 0.78 -13.12
C GLN A 52 12.64 1.84 -13.70
N ALA A 53 12.34 3.12 -13.49
CA ALA A 53 13.22 4.21 -13.89
C ALA A 53 14.56 4.21 -13.13
N ALA A 54 14.59 3.65 -11.92
CA ALA A 54 15.81 3.41 -11.14
C ALA A 54 16.54 2.10 -11.53
N GLY A 55 16.05 1.38 -12.55
CA GLY A 55 16.65 0.14 -13.03
C GLY A 55 16.24 -1.13 -12.28
N LEU A 56 15.30 -1.02 -11.32
CA LEU A 56 14.82 -2.15 -10.54
C LEU A 56 13.79 -2.96 -11.34
N LYS A 57 13.82 -4.30 -11.19
CA LYS A 57 13.01 -5.24 -11.95
C LYS A 57 11.94 -5.90 -11.06
N TYR A 58 10.71 -5.97 -11.59
CA TYR A 58 9.65 -6.75 -10.97
C TYR A 58 10.02 -8.24 -10.93
N GLY A 59 9.75 -8.87 -9.79
CA GLY A 59 10.07 -10.29 -9.57
C GLY A 59 11.48 -10.55 -9.02
N GLU A 60 12.45 -9.72 -9.40
CA GLU A 60 13.85 -9.82 -8.92
C GLU A 60 14.05 -8.90 -7.70
N ASP A 61 13.91 -7.58 -7.88
CA ASP A 61 14.23 -6.58 -6.86
C ASP A 61 13.02 -6.21 -6.01
N TYR A 62 11.83 -6.14 -6.63
CA TYR A 62 10.59 -5.81 -5.93
C TYR A 62 9.43 -6.67 -6.42
N ARG A 63 8.45 -6.81 -5.54
CA ARG A 63 7.14 -7.39 -5.84
C ARG A 63 6.06 -6.46 -5.32
N PHE A 64 4.82 -6.76 -5.65
CA PHE A 64 3.66 -6.09 -5.06
C PHE A 64 2.51 -7.08 -4.88
N THR A 65 1.58 -6.69 -4.01
CA THR A 65 0.25 -7.29 -3.92
C THR A 65 -0.81 -6.23 -4.16
N VAL A 66 -1.97 -6.65 -4.65
CA VAL A 66 -3.19 -5.83 -4.74
C VAL A 66 -4.29 -6.57 -4.03
N ILE A 67 -4.95 -5.88 -3.11
CA ILE A 67 -6.08 -6.43 -2.35
C ILE A 67 -7.28 -5.49 -2.44
N PHE A 68 -8.47 -6.04 -2.23
CA PHE A 68 -9.74 -5.31 -2.33
C PHE A 68 -10.58 -5.44 -1.04
N PRO A 69 -10.04 -5.08 0.14
CA PRO A 69 -10.77 -5.14 1.38
C PRO A 69 -11.87 -4.09 1.46
N ARG A 70 -12.83 -4.30 2.36
CA ARG A 70 -13.75 -3.25 2.79
C ARG A 70 -13.06 -2.34 3.81
N HIS A 71 -13.42 -1.05 3.83
CA HIS A 71 -12.82 -0.08 4.75
C HIS A 71 -13.24 -0.30 6.22
N HIS A 72 -14.35 -0.99 6.44
CA HIS A 72 -14.81 -1.51 7.74
C HIS A 72 -15.58 -2.82 7.55
N VAL A 73 -16.01 -3.43 8.65
CA VAL A 73 -16.74 -4.70 8.65
C VAL A 73 -18.07 -4.62 7.90
N THR A 74 -18.41 -5.68 7.16
CA THR A 74 -19.57 -5.69 6.25
C THR A 74 -20.91 -5.75 6.95
N TYR A 75 -20.96 -6.24 8.18
CA TYR A 75 -22.20 -6.24 8.97
C TYR A 75 -22.59 -4.85 9.50
N TYR A 76 -21.68 -3.87 9.44
CA TYR A 76 -22.00 -2.47 9.72
C TYR A 76 -22.33 -1.76 8.39
N PRO A 77 -23.45 -0.97 8.35
CA PRO A 77 -23.91 -0.37 7.11
C PRO A 77 -22.89 0.57 6.45
N GLY A 78 -22.85 0.58 5.12
CA GLY A 78 -22.06 1.54 4.36
C GLY A 78 -20.64 1.08 4.02
N ALA A 79 -20.29 -0.18 4.27
CA ALA A 79 -18.96 -0.72 3.92
C ALA A 79 -18.63 -0.54 2.43
N GLN A 80 -17.55 0.17 2.13
CA GLN A 80 -17.05 0.45 0.77
C GLN A 80 -15.72 -0.25 0.54
N GLU A 81 -15.48 -0.67 -0.70
CA GLU A 81 -14.24 -1.31 -1.09
C GLU A 81 -13.10 -0.30 -1.23
N ILE A 82 -11.90 -0.73 -0.86
CA ILE A 82 -10.63 -0.07 -1.12
C ILE A 82 -9.80 -0.99 -2.00
N ALA A 83 -9.36 -0.52 -3.18
CA ALA A 83 -8.27 -1.16 -3.89
C ALA A 83 -6.95 -0.66 -3.28
N LEU A 84 -6.16 -1.54 -2.69
CA LEU A 84 -4.89 -1.23 -2.05
C LEU A 84 -3.76 -2.04 -2.69
N LYS A 85 -2.78 -1.35 -3.25
CA LYS A 85 -1.55 -1.91 -3.76
C LYS A 85 -0.41 -1.62 -2.77
N LEU A 86 0.31 -2.66 -2.36
CA LEU A 86 1.51 -2.58 -1.53
C LEU A 86 2.71 -3.07 -2.32
N ILE A 87 3.78 -2.28 -2.39
CA ILE A 87 5.03 -2.60 -3.08
C ILE A 87 6.12 -2.82 -2.04
N PHE A 88 6.88 -3.89 -2.17
CA PHE A 88 7.91 -4.30 -1.22
C PHE A 88 9.13 -4.90 -1.92
N ARG A 89 10.27 -4.83 -1.24
CA ARG A 89 11.53 -5.40 -1.72
C ARG A 89 11.51 -6.93 -1.59
N THR A 90 11.95 -7.61 -2.64
CA THR A 90 11.91 -9.09 -2.70
C THR A 90 12.85 -9.74 -1.69
N SER A 91 14.01 -9.12 -1.41
CA SER A 91 15.06 -9.72 -0.58
C SER A 91 14.74 -9.79 0.92
N ASP A 92 13.95 -8.83 1.43
CA ASP A 92 13.74 -8.66 2.88
C ASP A 92 12.35 -8.15 3.27
N GLY A 93 11.47 -7.93 2.28
CA GLY A 93 10.12 -7.46 2.53
C GLY A 93 9.98 -6.00 2.98
N VAL A 94 11.04 -5.20 2.94
CA VAL A 94 10.96 -3.77 3.26
C VAL A 94 9.96 -3.07 2.35
N ILE A 95 9.06 -2.29 2.95
CA ILE A 95 7.99 -1.58 2.24
C ILE A 95 8.59 -0.43 1.43
N LEU A 96 8.34 -0.44 0.12
CA LEU A 96 8.85 0.57 -0.81
C LEU A 96 7.80 1.63 -1.15
N GLY A 97 6.54 1.24 -1.17
CA GLY A 97 5.45 2.17 -1.49
C GLY A 97 4.08 1.54 -1.45
N ALA A 98 3.06 2.41 -1.49
CA ALA A 98 1.67 1.98 -1.57
C ALA A 98 0.82 2.96 -2.36
N GLN A 99 -0.25 2.45 -2.95
CA GLN A 99 -1.27 3.20 -3.67
C GLN A 99 -2.64 2.66 -3.28
N ALA A 100 -3.60 3.54 -3.02
CA ALA A 100 -4.95 3.11 -2.71
C ALA A 100 -6.00 4.02 -3.35
N ILE A 101 -7.14 3.45 -3.68
CA ILE A 101 -8.31 4.15 -4.17
C ILE A 101 -9.58 3.56 -3.57
N GLY A 102 -10.51 4.40 -3.17
CA GLY A 102 -11.79 4.00 -2.60
C GLY A 102 -12.64 5.21 -2.29
N ALA A 103 -13.83 4.99 -1.72
CA ALA A 103 -14.70 6.08 -1.28
C ALA A 103 -14.30 6.60 0.10
N GLU A 104 -13.99 5.70 1.03
CA GLU A 104 -13.76 5.99 2.45
C GLU A 104 -12.51 5.28 2.96
N GLY A 105 -11.84 5.87 3.96
CA GLY A 105 -10.74 5.26 4.73
C GLY A 105 -9.42 5.02 3.98
N VAL A 106 -9.26 5.59 2.79
CA VAL A 106 -8.05 5.44 1.95
C VAL A 106 -6.86 6.18 2.57
N ASP A 107 -7.05 7.43 2.95
CA ASP A 107 -6.04 8.30 3.54
C ASP A 107 -5.48 7.71 4.84
N LYS A 108 -6.34 7.24 5.74
CA LYS A 108 -5.94 6.56 6.98
C LYS A 108 -4.92 5.44 6.72
N ARG A 109 -5.17 4.57 5.73
CA ARG A 109 -4.31 3.42 5.43
C ARG A 109 -2.99 3.85 4.81
N ILE A 110 -3.03 4.82 3.92
CA ILE A 110 -1.82 5.38 3.31
C ILE A 110 -0.96 6.10 4.35
N ASP A 111 -1.54 6.80 5.32
CA ASP A 111 -0.78 7.46 6.39
C ASP A 111 -0.07 6.44 7.31
N VAL A 112 -0.74 5.33 7.65
CA VAL A 112 -0.11 4.23 8.41
C VAL A 112 1.06 3.63 7.63
N ILE A 113 0.86 3.33 6.34
CA ILE A 113 1.94 2.78 5.49
C ILE A 113 3.07 3.80 5.30
N ALA A 114 2.75 5.09 5.18
CA ALA A 114 3.77 6.14 5.10
C ALA A 114 4.64 6.19 6.37
N ALA A 115 4.03 6.04 7.54
CA ALA A 115 4.77 5.93 8.80
C ALA A 115 5.68 4.69 8.82
N ALA A 116 5.19 3.55 8.34
CA ALA A 116 5.97 2.31 8.23
C ALA A 116 7.18 2.48 7.29
N ILE A 117 6.98 3.06 6.10
CA ILE A 117 8.07 3.38 5.15
C ILE A 117 9.11 4.30 5.81
N GLY A 118 8.65 5.32 6.55
CA GLY A 118 9.53 6.26 7.24
C GLY A 118 10.45 5.61 8.29
N GLN A 119 10.12 4.42 8.74
CA GLN A 119 10.90 3.61 9.68
C GLN A 119 11.55 2.38 9.03
N SER A 120 11.46 2.25 7.69
CA SER A 120 11.98 1.09 6.93
C SER A 120 11.40 -0.25 7.42
N LEU A 121 10.13 -0.26 7.82
CA LEU A 121 9.44 -1.47 8.26
C LEU A 121 9.17 -2.42 7.08
N THR A 122 8.93 -3.67 7.43
CA THR A 122 8.70 -4.78 6.50
C THR A 122 7.22 -5.13 6.39
N VAL A 123 6.88 -5.98 5.44
CA VAL A 123 5.52 -6.53 5.29
C VAL A 123 5.12 -7.38 6.51
N ALA A 124 6.08 -8.00 7.20
CA ALA A 124 5.84 -8.74 8.43
C ALA A 124 5.42 -7.81 9.57
N ASP A 125 6.08 -6.64 9.70
CA ASP A 125 5.73 -5.65 10.72
C ASP A 125 4.29 -5.13 10.55
N LEU A 126 3.77 -5.00 9.30
CA LEU A 126 2.39 -4.58 9.08
C LEU A 126 1.36 -5.54 9.64
N GLN A 127 1.69 -6.81 9.78
CA GLN A 127 0.79 -7.82 10.33
C GLN A 127 0.58 -7.64 11.82
N GLU A 128 1.61 -7.16 12.51
CA GLU A 128 1.64 -6.95 13.95
C GLU A 128 1.07 -5.58 14.39
N PHE A 129 0.69 -4.73 13.44
CA PHE A 129 0.12 -3.43 13.78
C PHE A 129 -1.21 -3.57 14.51
N GLU A 130 -1.26 -3.11 15.75
CA GLU A 130 -2.49 -2.96 16.51
C GLU A 130 -3.16 -1.62 16.15
N LEU A 131 -4.08 -1.67 15.18
CA LEU A 131 -4.78 -0.49 14.70
C LEU A 131 -6.13 -0.33 15.38
N SER A 132 -6.56 0.91 15.59
CA SER A 132 -7.83 1.20 16.26
C SER A 132 -9.01 0.60 15.49
N TYR A 133 -9.82 -0.21 16.20
CA TYR A 133 -10.94 -0.92 15.65
C TYR A 133 -12.23 -0.65 16.43
N ALA A 134 -13.27 -0.33 15.68
CA ALA A 134 -14.68 -0.52 16.03
C ALA A 134 -15.45 -0.66 14.70
N PRO A 135 -16.65 -1.27 14.70
CA PRO A 135 -17.37 -1.58 13.46
C PRO A 135 -17.50 -0.43 12.45
N PRO A 136 -17.71 0.86 12.85
CA PRO A 136 -17.80 1.97 11.89
C PRO A 136 -16.47 2.38 11.25
N TYR A 137 -15.32 1.98 11.80
CA TYR A 137 -14.01 2.55 11.43
C TYR A 137 -13.09 1.58 10.72
N SER A 138 -13.19 0.28 11.00
CA SER A 138 -12.27 -0.72 10.45
C SER A 138 -12.84 -2.13 10.56
N ALA A 139 -11.98 -3.12 10.38
CA ALA A 139 -12.18 -4.52 10.71
C ALA A 139 -11.08 -4.96 11.68
N ALA A 140 -11.27 -6.06 12.39
CA ALA A 140 -10.27 -6.63 13.31
C ALA A 140 -8.93 -6.91 12.60
N LYS A 141 -8.99 -7.33 11.32
CA LYS A 141 -7.86 -7.27 10.38
C LYS A 141 -8.06 -6.04 9.49
N ASP A 142 -7.35 -4.95 9.81
CA ASP A 142 -7.39 -3.75 8.97
C ASP A 142 -6.82 -4.04 7.57
N PRO A 143 -7.25 -3.34 6.52
CA PRO A 143 -6.63 -3.41 5.20
C PRO A 143 -5.10 -3.35 5.19
N VAL A 144 -4.48 -2.65 6.13
CA VAL A 144 -3.02 -2.61 6.28
C VAL A 144 -2.46 -3.97 6.69
N ASN A 145 -3.07 -4.62 7.72
CA ASN A 145 -2.66 -5.97 8.12
C ASN A 145 -2.88 -6.99 7.00
N MET A 146 -4.02 -6.89 6.30
CA MET A 146 -4.33 -7.78 5.16
C MET A 146 -3.32 -7.63 4.03
N ALA A 147 -2.85 -6.42 3.73
CA ALA A 147 -1.80 -6.19 2.75
C ALA A 147 -0.47 -6.84 3.19
N GLY A 148 -0.12 -6.74 4.47
CA GLY A 148 1.04 -7.42 5.07
C GLY A 148 0.96 -8.94 4.90
N TYR A 149 -0.16 -9.57 5.26
CA TYR A 149 -0.37 -11.03 5.09
C TYR A 149 -0.26 -11.46 3.62
N ALA A 150 -0.90 -10.75 2.71
CA ALA A 150 -0.86 -11.07 1.29
C ALA A 150 0.56 -10.94 0.71
N ALA A 151 1.29 -9.90 1.09
CA ALA A 151 2.66 -9.66 0.67
C ALA A 151 3.63 -10.72 1.21
N GLU A 152 3.49 -11.11 2.49
CA GLU A 152 4.32 -12.15 3.07
C GLU A 152 4.08 -13.53 2.43
N ASN A 153 2.84 -13.87 2.09
CA ASN A 153 2.55 -15.10 1.35
C ASN A 153 3.29 -15.16 0.01
N ILE A 154 3.44 -14.01 -0.66
CA ILE A 154 4.23 -13.90 -1.90
C ILE A 154 5.72 -14.10 -1.61
N LEU A 155 6.28 -13.45 -0.58
CA LEU A 155 7.69 -13.58 -0.22
C LEU A 155 8.06 -15.02 0.15
N GLN A 156 7.17 -15.71 0.85
CA GLN A 156 7.37 -17.10 1.29
C GLN A 156 7.04 -18.14 0.22
N GLY A 157 6.66 -17.69 -0.99
CA GLY A 157 6.29 -18.59 -2.10
C GLY A 157 4.99 -19.37 -1.88
N ARG A 158 4.16 -18.99 -0.89
CA ARG A 158 2.84 -19.60 -0.64
C ARG A 158 1.80 -19.16 -1.67
N SER A 159 2.01 -18.01 -2.30
CA SER A 159 1.18 -17.46 -3.35
C SER A 159 2.05 -16.91 -4.46
N VAL A 160 1.75 -17.28 -5.70
CA VAL A 160 2.40 -16.74 -6.90
C VAL A 160 1.36 -15.89 -7.63
N PRO A 161 1.39 -14.55 -7.48
CA PRO A 161 0.41 -13.69 -8.14
C PRO A 161 0.66 -13.68 -9.65
N LEU A 162 -0.41 -13.82 -10.40
CA LEU A 162 -0.42 -13.68 -11.86
C LEU A 162 -0.93 -12.29 -12.22
N LEU A 163 -0.21 -11.59 -13.08
CA LEU A 163 -0.67 -10.30 -13.57
C LEU A 163 -1.75 -10.49 -14.65
N PRO A 164 -2.76 -9.62 -14.73
CA PRO A 164 -3.83 -9.77 -15.72
C PRO A 164 -3.34 -9.92 -17.16
N ARG A 165 -2.21 -9.25 -17.51
CA ARG A 165 -1.59 -9.36 -18.85
C ARG A 165 -0.97 -10.73 -19.14
N GLU A 166 -0.70 -11.52 -18.12
CA GLU A 166 -0.05 -12.84 -18.22
C GLU A 166 -1.08 -13.98 -18.30
N LEU A 167 -2.32 -13.71 -17.86
CA LEU A 167 -3.39 -14.70 -17.74
C LEU A 167 -3.63 -15.46 -19.05
N ALA A 168 -3.73 -14.76 -20.17
CA ALA A 168 -4.04 -15.39 -21.45
C ALA A 168 -2.92 -16.37 -21.90
N ALA A 169 -1.66 -16.03 -21.62
CA ALA A 169 -0.52 -16.88 -21.94
C ALA A 169 -0.49 -18.13 -21.05
N GLU A 170 -0.75 -17.98 -19.76
CA GLU A 170 -0.79 -19.09 -18.80
C GLU A 170 -1.93 -20.08 -19.13
N VAL A 171 -3.11 -19.57 -19.46
CA VAL A 171 -4.24 -20.42 -19.90
C VAL A 171 -3.89 -21.15 -21.20
N ALA A 172 -3.26 -20.48 -22.16
CA ALA A 172 -2.81 -21.11 -23.41
C ALA A 172 -1.71 -22.17 -23.17
N ALA A 173 -0.91 -22.02 -22.11
CA ALA A 173 0.08 -23.00 -21.67
C ALA A 173 -0.53 -24.18 -20.89
N GLY A 174 -1.83 -24.19 -20.66
CA GLY A 174 -2.56 -25.30 -20.01
C GLY A 174 -2.92 -25.04 -18.54
N ALA A 175 -2.75 -23.82 -18.02
CA ALA A 175 -3.21 -23.50 -16.68
C ALA A 175 -4.74 -23.56 -16.59
N MET A 176 -5.25 -24.16 -15.52
CA MET A 176 -6.69 -24.22 -15.25
C MET A 176 -7.14 -22.95 -14.52
N LEU A 177 -8.11 -22.26 -15.09
CA LEU A 177 -8.76 -21.12 -14.43
C LEU A 177 -9.94 -21.64 -13.58
N ILE A 178 -9.86 -21.43 -12.26
CA ILE A 178 -10.90 -21.83 -11.33
C ILE A 178 -11.49 -20.58 -10.69
N ASP A 179 -12.79 -20.37 -10.85
CA ASP A 179 -13.52 -19.34 -10.10
C ASP A 179 -13.97 -19.92 -8.76
N VAL A 180 -13.51 -19.30 -7.67
CA VAL A 180 -13.83 -19.70 -6.30
C VAL A 180 -14.92 -18.82 -5.66
N ARG A 181 -15.53 -17.92 -6.43
CA ARG A 181 -16.64 -17.09 -5.95
C ARG A 181 -17.92 -17.94 -5.84
N PRO A 182 -18.84 -17.58 -4.93
CA PRO A 182 -20.13 -18.21 -4.87
C PRO A 182 -20.95 -17.92 -6.15
N PRO A 183 -21.95 -18.79 -6.49
CA PRO A 183 -22.72 -18.64 -7.74
C PRO A 183 -23.35 -17.24 -7.94
N GLU A 184 -23.72 -16.56 -6.87
CA GLU A 184 -24.34 -15.23 -6.88
C GLU A 184 -23.38 -14.12 -7.37
N GLU A 185 -22.07 -14.35 -7.30
CA GLU A 185 -21.04 -13.40 -7.74
C GLU A 185 -20.50 -13.72 -9.15
N TYR A 186 -20.94 -14.84 -9.75
CA TYR A 186 -20.42 -15.30 -11.04
C TYR A 186 -21.10 -14.64 -12.25
N HIS A 187 -22.17 -13.85 -12.07
CA HIS A 187 -22.97 -13.25 -13.14
C HIS A 187 -22.49 -11.88 -13.56
#